data_4f1b631f8aea016e80e479d564dc115a
#
_entry.id   4f1b631f8aea016e80e479d564dc115a
#
_cell.length_a   1.000
_cell.length_b   1.000
_cell.length_c   1.000
_cell.angle_alpha   90.00
_cell.angle_beta   90.00
_cell.angle_gamma   90.00
#
_symmetry.space_group_name_H-M   'P 1'
#
loop_
_entity.id
_entity.type
_entity.pdbx_description
1 polymer ?
#
loop_
_entity_poly.entity_id
_entity_poly.type
_entity_poly.pdbx_seq_one_letter_code
_entity_poly.pdbx_strand_id
1 'polypeptide(L)'
;MVSLRCIREVKEILENIETVQILNISLGKAEIFYDEKKITIKDISSELDKSNFQLIDDKNSQIIEQIKNACIELIYFGNNTNSLIRNSDYLSEKLNMHYSQISKLFSEYTGITLEKFLIKVKIEKVKELISYNELTLSEISYMMGYSSVQYLSNQFRQITGISVTEFRNNDNKERIPLENLLR
;
A
#
# COMPACT_ATOMS: atom_id res chain seq x y z
N MET A 1 -0.03 7.08 -4.84
CA MET A 1 1.36 6.51 -4.94
C MET A 1 1.48 5.38 -3.94
N VAL A 2 1.57 4.14 -4.41
CA VAL A 2 1.59 2.94 -3.54
C VAL A 2 2.85 2.08 -3.72
N SER A 3 3.79 2.50 -4.58
CA SER A 3 5.03 1.77 -4.86
C SER A 3 6.20 2.73 -5.12
N LEU A 4 7.43 2.20 -5.06
CA LEU A 4 8.64 2.97 -5.40
C LEU A 4 8.63 3.42 -6.88
N ARG A 5 7.96 2.68 -7.76
CA ARG A 5 7.78 3.09 -9.15
C ARG A 5 6.93 4.37 -9.25
N CYS A 6 5.80 4.41 -8.52
CA CYS A 6 4.96 5.61 -8.47
C CYS A 6 5.71 6.83 -7.92
N ILE A 7 6.58 6.63 -6.91
CA ILE A 7 7.42 7.72 -6.37
C ILE A 7 8.35 8.27 -7.45
N ARG A 8 9.03 7.40 -8.21
CA ARG A 8 9.92 7.82 -9.31
C ARG A 8 9.17 8.58 -10.39
N GLU A 9 8.03 8.06 -10.82
CA GLU A 9 7.22 8.67 -11.86
C GLU A 9 6.69 10.05 -11.45
N VAL A 10 6.15 10.19 -10.23
CA VAL A 10 5.72 11.50 -9.71
C VAL A 10 6.91 12.46 -9.56
N LYS A 11 8.07 11.96 -9.15
CA LYS A 11 9.29 12.76 -9.06
C LYS A 11 9.69 13.32 -10.43
N GLU A 12 9.73 12.47 -11.46
CA GLU A 12 10.04 12.87 -12.84
C GLU A 12 9.04 13.92 -13.37
N ILE A 13 7.73 13.74 -13.12
CA ILE A 13 6.71 14.71 -13.51
C ILE A 13 6.96 16.07 -12.86
N LEU A 14 7.20 16.08 -11.54
CA LEU A 14 7.40 17.33 -10.80
C LEU A 14 8.72 18.01 -11.14
N GLU A 15 9.79 17.26 -11.40
CA GLU A 15 11.10 17.79 -11.84
C GLU A 15 11.05 18.40 -13.25
N ASN A 16 10.14 17.97 -14.11
CA ASN A 16 9.92 18.55 -15.44
C ASN A 16 9.17 19.89 -15.40
N ILE A 17 8.66 20.32 -14.26
CA ILE A 17 8.02 21.62 -14.07
C ILE A 17 9.07 22.60 -13.51
N GLU A 18 9.61 23.46 -14.37
CA GLU A 18 10.75 24.38 -14.04
C GLU A 18 10.58 25.21 -12.78
N THR A 19 9.32 25.46 -12.37
CA THR A 19 8.98 26.33 -11.23
C THR A 19 8.70 25.54 -9.94
N VAL A 20 8.84 24.22 -9.96
CA VAL A 20 8.57 23.34 -8.82
C VAL A 20 9.89 22.80 -8.26
N GLN A 21 10.07 22.94 -6.96
CA GLN A 21 11.16 22.32 -6.20
C GLN A 21 10.58 21.25 -5.28
N ILE A 22 11.07 20.02 -5.40
CA ILE A 22 10.67 18.94 -4.50
C ILE A 22 11.48 19.06 -3.20
N LEU A 23 10.80 19.22 -2.08
CA LEU A 23 11.40 19.25 -0.74
C LEU A 23 11.50 17.83 -0.15
N ASN A 24 10.43 17.04 -0.30
CA ASN A 24 10.39 15.66 0.14
C ASN A 24 9.37 14.87 -0.69
N ILE A 25 9.62 13.56 -0.88
CA ILE A 25 8.67 12.67 -1.56
C ILE A 25 8.68 11.29 -0.90
N SER A 26 7.50 10.79 -0.63
CA SER A 26 7.29 9.47 -0.01
C SER A 26 6.00 8.83 -0.56
N LEU A 27 5.67 7.63 -0.09
CA LEU A 27 4.44 6.97 -0.51
C LEU A 27 3.22 7.84 -0.18
N GLY A 28 2.47 8.21 -1.21
CA GLY A 28 1.23 9.00 -1.09
C GLY A 28 1.43 10.49 -0.83
N LYS A 29 2.66 10.98 -0.63
CA LYS A 29 2.92 12.38 -0.30
C LYS A 29 4.11 12.93 -1.06
N ALA A 30 3.94 14.15 -1.61
CA ALA A 30 5.03 14.97 -2.09
C ALA A 30 4.93 16.36 -1.42
N GLU A 31 6.03 16.83 -0.86
CA GLU A 31 6.18 18.20 -0.37
C GLU A 31 6.96 18.99 -1.41
N ILE A 32 6.33 20.03 -1.91
CA ILE A 32 6.91 20.85 -2.98
C ILE A 32 6.88 22.33 -2.60
N PHE A 33 7.83 23.07 -3.12
CA PHE A 33 7.81 24.52 -3.15
C PHE A 33 7.64 24.97 -4.60
N TYR A 34 6.74 25.94 -4.85
CA TYR A 34 6.50 26.51 -6.17
C TYR A 34 6.10 27.98 -6.08
N ASP A 35 6.31 28.74 -7.13
CA ASP A 35 5.95 30.16 -7.22
C ASP A 35 4.50 30.27 -7.74
N GLU A 36 3.56 30.62 -6.86
CA GLU A 36 2.13 30.76 -7.19
C GLU A 36 1.84 31.80 -8.27
N LYS A 37 2.78 32.72 -8.54
CA LYS A 37 2.65 33.70 -9.63
C LYS A 37 2.93 33.11 -11.00
N LYS A 38 3.66 31.98 -11.07
CA LYS A 38 4.09 31.33 -12.31
C LYS A 38 3.30 30.09 -12.63
N ILE A 39 2.86 29.35 -11.63
CA ILE A 39 2.11 28.11 -11.79
C ILE A 39 1.09 27.97 -10.65
N THR A 40 -0.08 27.40 -10.96
CA THR A 40 -1.11 27.12 -9.95
C THR A 40 -1.10 25.64 -9.53
N ILE A 41 -1.68 25.34 -8.37
CA ILE A 41 -1.86 23.95 -7.93
C ILE A 41 -2.71 23.14 -8.92
N LYS A 42 -3.61 23.81 -9.67
CA LYS A 42 -4.42 23.16 -10.72
C LYS A 42 -3.59 22.74 -11.92
N ASP A 43 -2.59 23.54 -12.29
CA ASP A 43 -1.68 23.18 -13.39
C ASP A 43 -0.84 21.98 -13.00
N ILE A 44 -0.33 21.95 -11.76
CA ILE A 44 0.41 20.80 -11.20
C ILE A 44 -0.49 19.55 -11.16
N SER A 45 -1.75 19.70 -10.72
CA SER A 45 -2.73 18.61 -10.73
C SER A 45 -2.94 18.07 -12.14
N SER A 46 -3.09 18.96 -13.14
CA SER A 46 -3.28 18.56 -14.54
C SER A 46 -2.09 17.77 -15.10
N GLU A 47 -0.86 18.12 -14.75
CA GLU A 47 0.32 17.34 -15.15
C GLU A 47 0.34 15.94 -14.49
N LEU A 48 -0.02 15.84 -13.22
CA LEU A 48 -0.13 14.57 -12.50
C LEU A 48 -1.26 13.69 -13.07
N ASP A 49 -2.40 14.29 -13.44
CA ASP A 49 -3.56 13.58 -13.99
C ASP A 49 -3.24 12.88 -15.33
N LYS A 50 -2.30 13.41 -16.13
CA LYS A 50 -1.85 12.77 -17.39
C LYS A 50 -1.25 11.38 -17.17
N SER A 51 -0.69 11.14 -15.99
CA SER A 51 -0.14 9.85 -15.56
C SER A 51 -1.02 9.12 -14.55
N ASN A 52 -2.30 9.46 -14.48
CA ASN A 52 -3.30 8.90 -13.56
C ASN A 52 -2.97 9.11 -12.06
N PHE A 53 -2.26 10.18 -11.71
CA PHE A 53 -2.09 10.59 -10.32
C PHE A 53 -3.02 11.76 -10.00
N GLN A 54 -3.99 11.53 -9.14
CA GLN A 54 -4.94 12.56 -8.71
C GLN A 54 -4.47 13.25 -7.44
N LEU A 55 -4.63 14.57 -7.39
CA LEU A 55 -4.42 15.35 -6.18
C LEU A 55 -5.60 15.11 -5.22
N ILE A 56 -5.30 14.90 -3.95
CA ILE A 56 -6.32 14.64 -2.93
C ILE A 56 -6.49 15.89 -2.07
N ASP A 57 -7.61 16.58 -2.21
CA ASP A 57 -7.92 17.82 -1.50
C ASP A 57 -8.68 17.60 -0.18
N ASP A 58 -9.45 16.53 -0.07
CA ASP A 58 -10.23 16.23 1.13
C ASP A 58 -9.35 15.61 2.23
N LYS A 59 -9.42 16.19 3.45
CA LYS A 59 -8.63 15.74 4.60
C LYS A 59 -8.84 14.28 4.97
N ASN A 60 -10.08 13.81 4.88
CA ASN A 60 -10.39 12.42 5.22
C ASN A 60 -9.78 11.47 4.17
N SER A 61 -9.90 11.80 2.90
CA SER A 61 -9.26 11.07 1.81
C SER A 61 -7.75 11.03 1.97
N GLN A 62 -7.11 12.14 2.37
CA GLN A 62 -5.67 12.18 2.65
C GLN A 62 -5.29 11.23 3.79
N ILE A 63 -6.04 11.23 4.90
CA ILE A 63 -5.78 10.32 6.03
C ILE A 63 -5.98 8.86 5.62
N ILE A 64 -7.02 8.55 4.84
CA ILE A 64 -7.26 7.18 4.35
C ILE A 64 -6.09 6.72 3.46
N GLU A 65 -5.59 7.56 2.56
CA GLU A 65 -4.41 7.21 1.75
C GLU A 65 -3.15 7.02 2.61
N GLN A 66 -2.96 7.83 3.67
CA GLN A 66 -1.87 7.62 4.62
C GLN A 66 -1.99 6.28 5.36
N ILE A 67 -3.20 5.90 5.79
CA ILE A 67 -3.46 4.59 6.42
C ILE A 67 -3.14 3.44 5.44
N LYS A 68 -3.62 3.52 4.19
CA LYS A 68 -3.34 2.52 3.15
C LYS A 68 -1.84 2.36 2.91
N ASN A 69 -1.14 3.49 2.76
CA ASN A 69 0.30 3.49 2.54
C ASN A 69 1.07 2.92 3.73
N ALA A 70 0.68 3.26 4.97
CA ALA A 70 1.28 2.69 6.18
C ALA A 70 1.06 1.17 6.27
N CYS A 71 -0.10 0.65 5.87
CA CYS A 71 -0.36 -0.79 5.78
C CYS A 71 0.52 -1.47 4.72
N ILE A 72 0.70 -0.85 3.56
CA ILE A 72 1.56 -1.36 2.50
C ILE A 72 3.03 -1.35 2.96
N GLU A 73 3.50 -0.25 3.54
CA GLU A 73 4.86 -0.17 4.09
C GLU A 73 5.11 -1.25 5.14
N LEU A 74 4.17 -1.46 6.05
CA LEU A 74 4.25 -2.49 7.09
C LEU A 74 4.47 -3.88 6.50
N ILE A 75 3.75 -4.23 5.43
CA ILE A 75 3.77 -5.58 4.85
C ILE A 75 4.92 -5.76 3.84
N TYR A 76 5.24 -4.74 3.05
CA TYR A 76 6.21 -4.84 1.95
C TYR A 76 7.63 -4.46 2.33
N PHE A 77 7.80 -3.53 3.28
CA PHE A 77 9.09 -2.94 3.63
C PHE A 77 9.45 -3.11 5.11
N GLY A 78 8.45 -3.40 5.96
CA GLY A 78 8.70 -3.72 7.35
C GLY A 78 9.39 -5.08 7.45
N ASN A 79 10.57 -5.16 8.07
CA ASN A 79 11.21 -6.43 8.45
C ASN A 79 10.45 -7.08 9.62
N ASN A 80 9.12 -7.09 9.55
CA ASN A 80 8.22 -7.42 10.66
C ASN A 80 8.09 -8.93 10.94
N THR A 81 8.89 -9.76 10.30
CA THR A 81 8.90 -11.20 10.57
C THR A 81 9.39 -11.54 11.98
N ASN A 82 10.14 -10.64 12.62
CA ASN A 82 10.65 -10.79 13.97
C ASN A 82 10.40 -9.58 14.88
N SER A 83 9.58 -8.59 14.47
CA SER A 83 9.35 -7.44 15.34
C SER A 83 8.35 -7.80 16.43
N LEU A 84 8.75 -7.55 17.68
CA LEU A 84 7.88 -7.61 18.86
C LEU A 84 6.78 -6.55 18.82
N ILE A 85 6.81 -5.67 17.83
CA ILE A 85 5.85 -4.58 17.65
C ILE A 85 4.61 -5.13 16.93
N ARG A 86 3.46 -4.98 17.56
CA ARG A 86 2.17 -5.34 16.94
C ARG A 86 1.86 -4.39 15.78
N ASN A 87 1.14 -4.88 14.78
CA ASN A 87 0.69 -4.05 13.65
C ASN A 87 -0.07 -2.79 14.11
N SER A 88 -0.85 -2.91 15.20
CA SER A 88 -1.57 -1.79 15.82
C SER A 88 -0.65 -0.70 16.34
N ASP A 89 0.46 -1.10 16.96
CA ASP A 89 1.40 -0.17 17.59
C ASP A 89 2.18 0.57 16.50
N TYR A 90 2.65 -0.16 15.47
CA TYR A 90 3.28 0.44 14.30
C TYR A 90 2.39 1.49 13.62
N LEU A 91 1.13 1.14 13.35
CA LEU A 91 0.20 2.05 12.68
C LEU A 91 -0.10 3.27 13.55
N SER A 92 -0.25 3.09 14.88
CA SER A 92 -0.49 4.18 15.81
C SER A 92 0.70 5.15 15.87
N GLU A 93 1.91 4.64 15.94
CA GLU A 93 3.14 5.44 15.94
C GLU A 93 3.35 6.15 14.60
N LYS A 94 3.24 5.42 13.49
CA LYS A 94 3.44 5.94 12.13
C LYS A 94 2.48 7.08 11.78
N LEU A 95 1.22 6.98 12.22
CA LEU A 95 0.16 7.93 11.89
C LEU A 95 -0.10 8.95 13.01
N ASN A 96 0.57 8.80 14.15
CA ASN A 96 0.35 9.61 15.37
C ASN A 96 -1.15 9.66 15.76
N MET A 97 -1.82 8.50 15.70
CA MET A 97 -3.25 8.34 15.98
C MET A 97 -3.49 7.06 16.78
N HIS A 98 -4.51 7.05 17.65
CA HIS A 98 -4.91 5.80 18.31
C HIS A 98 -5.44 4.78 17.28
N TYR A 99 -5.06 3.50 17.43
CA TYR A 99 -5.48 2.44 16.52
C TYR A 99 -7.00 2.33 16.35
N SER A 100 -7.75 2.56 17.42
CA SER A 100 -9.22 2.56 17.37
C SER A 100 -9.79 3.67 16.47
N GLN A 101 -9.16 4.85 16.45
CA GLN A 101 -9.54 5.95 15.56
C GLN A 101 -9.19 5.63 14.11
N ILE A 102 -7.98 5.07 13.88
CA ILE A 102 -7.53 4.62 12.54
C ILE A 102 -8.50 3.58 11.98
N SER A 103 -8.82 2.54 12.76
CA SER A 103 -9.69 1.45 12.34
C SER A 103 -11.12 1.92 12.08
N LYS A 104 -11.66 2.79 12.95
CA LYS A 104 -13.00 3.36 12.78
C LYS A 104 -13.08 4.22 11.51
N LEU A 105 -12.17 5.19 11.35
CA LEU A 105 -12.14 6.10 10.21
C LEU A 105 -11.99 5.31 8.89
N PHE A 106 -11.09 4.34 8.88
CA PHE A 106 -10.87 3.50 7.71
C PHE A 106 -12.13 2.73 7.31
N SER A 107 -12.79 2.09 8.29
CA SER A 107 -13.99 1.29 8.04
C SER A 107 -15.18 2.13 7.59
N GLU A 108 -15.37 3.29 8.19
CA GLU A 108 -16.46 4.23 7.83
C GLU A 108 -16.29 4.77 6.40
N TYR A 109 -15.05 5.03 5.99
CA TYR A 109 -14.77 5.61 4.67
C TYR A 109 -14.70 4.57 3.55
N THR A 110 -14.16 3.38 3.84
CA THR A 110 -13.88 2.37 2.80
C THR A 110 -14.92 1.25 2.73
N GLY A 111 -15.77 1.12 3.76
CA GLY A 111 -16.77 0.04 3.87
C GLY A 111 -16.19 -1.33 4.24
N ILE A 112 -14.87 -1.44 4.46
CA ILE A 112 -14.23 -2.68 4.94
C ILE A 112 -13.39 -2.41 6.18
N THR A 113 -13.20 -3.43 7.03
CA THR A 113 -12.35 -3.26 8.21
C THR A 113 -10.87 -3.14 7.85
N LEU A 114 -10.11 -2.42 8.67
CA LEU A 114 -8.68 -2.25 8.50
C LEU A 114 -7.93 -3.60 8.52
N GLU A 115 -8.38 -4.54 9.39
CA GLU A 115 -7.83 -5.90 9.44
C GLU A 115 -8.04 -6.65 8.12
N LYS A 116 -9.24 -6.53 7.53
CA LYS A 116 -9.54 -7.15 6.24
C LYS A 116 -8.68 -6.57 5.12
N PHE A 117 -8.42 -5.27 5.16
CA PHE A 117 -7.50 -4.63 4.22
C PHE A 117 -6.06 -5.13 4.39
N LEU A 118 -5.55 -5.18 5.64
CA LEU A 118 -4.22 -5.72 5.94
C LEU A 118 -4.07 -7.18 5.45
N ILE A 119 -5.11 -8.00 5.62
CA ILE A 119 -5.12 -9.38 5.09
C ILE A 119 -5.02 -9.38 3.57
N LYS A 120 -5.78 -8.54 2.87
CA LYS A 120 -5.69 -8.44 1.39
C LYS A 120 -4.29 -8.05 0.94
N VAL A 121 -3.68 -7.02 1.56
CA VAL A 121 -2.29 -6.59 1.28
C VAL A 121 -1.31 -7.74 1.51
N LYS A 122 -1.46 -8.46 2.62
CA LYS A 122 -0.63 -9.61 2.98
C LYS A 122 -0.75 -10.74 1.96
N ILE A 123 -1.95 -11.06 1.49
CA ILE A 123 -2.17 -12.10 0.47
C ILE A 123 -1.57 -11.70 -0.88
N GLU A 124 -1.63 -10.44 -1.28
CA GLU A 124 -0.95 -9.98 -2.50
C GLU A 124 0.58 -10.13 -2.41
N LYS A 125 1.17 -9.87 -1.23
CA LYS A 125 2.59 -10.15 -1.00
C LYS A 125 2.91 -11.65 -1.04
N VAL A 126 2.04 -12.49 -0.49
CA VAL A 126 2.15 -13.96 -0.60
C VAL A 126 2.11 -14.41 -2.06
N LYS A 127 1.18 -13.89 -2.87
CA LYS A 127 1.13 -14.18 -4.32
C LYS A 127 2.43 -13.80 -5.02
N GLU A 128 3.01 -12.65 -4.68
CA GLU A 128 4.29 -12.19 -5.20
C GLU A 128 5.40 -13.21 -4.89
N LEU A 129 5.55 -13.60 -3.62
CA LEU A 129 6.57 -14.54 -3.18
C LEU A 129 6.41 -15.93 -3.83
N ILE A 130 5.16 -16.40 -3.99
CA ILE A 130 4.86 -17.64 -4.71
C ILE A 130 5.27 -17.52 -6.19
N SER A 131 5.05 -16.36 -6.81
CA SER A 131 5.34 -16.15 -8.23
C SER A 131 6.83 -16.14 -8.53
N TYR A 132 7.68 -15.68 -7.60
CA TYR A 132 9.14 -15.77 -7.74
C TYR A 132 9.68 -17.20 -7.64
N ASN A 133 8.94 -18.10 -7.01
CA ASN A 133 9.28 -19.52 -6.87
C ASN A 133 10.67 -19.79 -6.21
N GLU A 134 11.14 -18.85 -5.41
CA GLU A 134 12.42 -18.93 -4.70
C GLU A 134 12.27 -19.52 -3.28
N LEU A 135 11.05 -19.45 -2.72
CA LEU A 135 10.76 -19.86 -1.35
C LEU A 135 9.73 -20.98 -1.29
N THR A 136 9.91 -21.85 -0.31
CA THR A 136 8.89 -22.85 0.05
C THR A 136 7.69 -22.17 0.72
N LEU A 137 6.54 -22.84 0.72
CA LEU A 137 5.36 -22.30 1.42
C LEU A 137 5.57 -22.15 2.93
N SER A 138 6.43 -22.99 3.52
CA SER A 138 6.80 -22.88 4.93
C SER A 138 7.60 -21.62 5.23
N GLU A 139 8.58 -21.31 4.38
CA GLU A 139 9.36 -20.06 4.49
C GLU A 139 8.48 -18.83 4.27
N ILE A 140 7.60 -18.86 3.26
CA ILE A 140 6.63 -17.78 3.03
C ILE A 140 5.72 -17.59 4.25
N SER A 141 5.20 -18.68 4.82
CA SER A 141 4.35 -18.67 6.02
C SER A 141 5.07 -18.00 7.19
N TYR A 142 6.32 -18.39 7.44
CA TYR A 142 7.17 -17.81 8.48
C TYR A 142 7.45 -16.32 8.21
N MET A 143 7.92 -15.98 7.01
CA MET A 143 8.19 -14.59 6.61
C MET A 143 6.99 -13.68 6.78
N MET A 144 5.81 -14.18 6.47
CA MET A 144 4.58 -13.40 6.55
C MET A 144 3.94 -13.42 7.94
N GLY A 145 4.62 -14.02 8.95
CA GLY A 145 4.17 -14.06 10.34
C GLY A 145 2.88 -14.86 10.54
N TYR A 146 2.68 -15.93 9.77
CA TYR A 146 1.59 -16.87 10.02
C TYR A 146 2.00 -17.92 11.04
N SER A 147 1.06 -18.31 11.91
CA SER A 147 1.29 -19.33 12.94
C SER A 147 1.51 -20.73 12.34
N SER A 148 1.05 -20.97 11.13
CA SER A 148 1.25 -22.25 10.41
C SER A 148 0.99 -22.08 8.90
N VAL A 149 1.57 -23.00 8.12
CA VAL A 149 1.30 -23.13 6.67
C VAL A 149 -0.19 -23.38 6.39
N GLN A 150 -0.85 -24.15 7.25
CA GLN A 150 -2.28 -24.45 7.13
C GLN A 150 -3.13 -23.17 7.28
N TYR A 151 -2.77 -22.31 8.24
CA TYR A 151 -3.47 -21.05 8.45
C TYR A 151 -3.29 -20.09 7.26
N LEU A 152 -2.06 -19.98 6.73
CA LEU A 152 -1.79 -19.25 5.49
C LEU A 152 -2.65 -19.80 4.34
N SER A 153 -2.65 -21.12 4.11
CA SER A 153 -3.38 -21.76 3.00
C SER A 153 -4.88 -21.52 3.09
N ASN A 154 -5.45 -21.60 4.28
CA ASN A 154 -6.87 -21.34 4.51
C ASN A 154 -7.22 -19.88 4.24
N GLN A 155 -6.41 -18.93 4.74
CA GLN A 155 -6.64 -17.51 4.53
C GLN A 155 -6.44 -17.13 3.05
N PHE A 156 -5.43 -17.70 2.38
CA PHE A 156 -5.20 -17.52 0.95
C PHE A 156 -6.44 -17.93 0.15
N ARG A 157 -6.95 -19.15 0.39
CA ARG A 157 -8.15 -19.64 -0.29
C ARG A 157 -9.38 -18.79 0.01
N GLN A 158 -9.54 -18.33 1.24
CA GLN A 158 -10.67 -17.47 1.64
C GLN A 158 -10.67 -16.14 0.87
N ILE A 159 -9.50 -15.56 0.60
CA ILE A 159 -9.37 -14.25 -0.07
C ILE A 159 -9.36 -14.39 -1.59
N THR A 160 -8.73 -15.44 -2.13
CA THR A 160 -8.51 -15.61 -3.58
C THR A 160 -9.55 -16.52 -4.24
N GLY A 161 -10.25 -17.35 -3.48
CA GLY A 161 -11.17 -18.39 -3.98
C GLY A 161 -10.47 -19.68 -4.43
N ILE A 162 -9.15 -19.70 -4.59
CA ILE A 162 -8.37 -20.84 -5.06
C ILE A 162 -7.31 -21.25 -4.04
N SER A 163 -6.82 -22.48 -4.13
CA SER A 163 -5.74 -22.95 -3.27
C SER A 163 -4.39 -22.37 -3.68
N VAL A 164 -3.41 -22.38 -2.76
CA VAL A 164 -2.02 -22.00 -3.06
C VAL A 164 -1.43 -22.86 -4.17
N THR A 165 -1.76 -24.16 -4.20
CA THR A 165 -1.27 -25.10 -5.22
C THR A 165 -1.85 -24.77 -6.60
N GLU A 166 -3.15 -24.48 -6.67
CA GLU A 166 -3.80 -24.04 -7.92
C GLU A 166 -3.18 -22.73 -8.42
N PHE A 167 -2.97 -21.75 -7.53
CA PHE A 167 -2.32 -20.49 -7.90
C PHE A 167 -0.89 -20.68 -8.39
N ARG A 168 -0.10 -21.56 -7.74
CA ARG A 168 1.28 -21.87 -8.14
C ARG A 168 1.36 -22.50 -9.54
N ASN A 169 0.41 -23.38 -9.87
CA ASN A 169 0.37 -24.11 -11.13
C ASN A 169 -0.34 -23.34 -12.26
N ASN A 170 -0.95 -22.20 -11.96
CA ASN A 170 -1.62 -21.37 -12.96
C ASN A 170 -0.57 -20.56 -13.73
N ASP A 171 -0.57 -20.63 -15.04
CA ASP A 171 0.31 -19.85 -15.91
C ASP A 171 -0.02 -18.34 -15.83
N ASN A 172 -1.29 -18.02 -15.62
CA ASN A 172 -1.75 -16.64 -15.40
C ASN A 172 -1.87 -16.33 -13.90
N LYS A 173 -0.74 -16.07 -13.24
CA LYS A 173 -0.68 -15.70 -11.82
C LYS A 173 -1.19 -14.29 -11.61
N GLU A 174 -2.50 -14.10 -11.66
CA GLU A 174 -3.13 -12.79 -11.55
C GLU A 174 -2.91 -12.18 -10.15
N ARG A 175 -2.34 -10.97 -10.14
CA ARG A 175 -2.16 -10.15 -8.95
C ARG A 175 -3.03 -8.90 -9.05
N ILE A 176 -3.60 -8.50 -7.94
CA ILE A 176 -4.38 -7.27 -7.88
C ILE A 176 -3.40 -6.12 -7.58
N PRO A 177 -3.37 -5.06 -8.40
CA PRO A 177 -2.63 -3.85 -8.07
C PRO A 177 -3.04 -3.31 -6.70
N LEU A 178 -2.06 -2.88 -5.89
CA LEU A 178 -2.30 -2.47 -4.49
C LEU A 178 -3.30 -1.32 -4.36
N GLU A 179 -3.36 -0.45 -5.36
CA GLU A 179 -4.35 0.63 -5.47
C GLU A 179 -5.79 0.14 -5.65
N ASN A 180 -5.98 -1.09 -6.15
CA ASN A 180 -7.30 -1.68 -6.43
C ASN A 180 -7.82 -2.60 -5.31
N LEU A 181 -7.10 -2.77 -4.22
CA LEU A 181 -7.46 -3.70 -3.14
C LEU A 181 -8.74 -3.34 -2.37
N LEU A 182 -9.23 -2.11 -2.51
CA LEU A 182 -10.49 -1.65 -1.91
C LEU A 182 -11.72 -1.88 -2.80
N ARG A 183 -11.51 -2.21 -4.06
CA ARG A 183 -12.56 -2.49 -5.04
C ARG A 183 -13.17 -3.87 -4.87
#